data_53aae3eb79d0c3ea8e2bb382b43440ad
#
_entry.id   53aae3eb79d0c3ea8e2bb382b43440ad
#
_cell.length_a   1.000
_cell.length_b   1.000
_cell.length_c   1.000
_cell.angle_alpha   90.00
_cell.angle_beta   90.00
_cell.angle_gamma   90.00
#
_symmetry.space_group_name_H-M   'P 1'
#
loop_
_entity.id
_entity.type
_entity.pdbx_description
1 polymer ?
#
loop_
_entity_poly.entity_id
_entity_poly.type
_entity_poly.pdbx_seq_one_letter_code
_entity_poly.pdbx_strand_id
1 'polypeptide(L)'
;MSESTIDLKAIWNESGVQAVLDKLDAELIGLAPVKKRIREIASLLVVDKVRRDLSLAAGAPSLHMSFTGNPGTGKTTVAMRMADLLHRLGYSRTGHLVAVTRDDLVGQYIGHTAPKTKEVLKKAMGGVLFIDEAYYLYKPENERDYGQEAIEILLQVMENNRDDLVVILAGYRDRMETFFRSNPGMSSRIAHHIDFPDYQNEELLAIGELILKDWNYKLAPRAKKVLLSYIEHRRTQPHFANARSIRNALDRARLRQARRLLDEGTVVDKAALETIEAEDILQSRVLAGVPSTGPHQERA
;
A
#
# COMPACT_ATOMS: atom_id res chain seq x y z
N MET A 1 36.48 3.54 33.89
CA MET A 1 35.08 3.26 33.55
C MET A 1 35.10 2.46 32.24
N SER A 2 34.78 1.17 32.28
CA SER A 2 34.77 0.36 31.07
C SER A 2 33.66 0.89 30.16
N GLU A 3 33.96 1.34 28.96
CA GLU A 3 32.98 1.64 27.96
C GLU A 3 32.16 0.37 27.68
N SER A 4 30.93 0.34 28.15
CA SER A 4 30.04 -0.79 27.87
C SER A 4 29.72 -0.74 26.37
N THR A 5 30.28 -1.66 25.60
CA THR A 5 29.96 -1.85 24.19
C THR A 5 28.54 -2.40 24.05
N ILE A 6 27.77 -1.85 23.12
CA ILE A 6 26.38 -2.22 22.86
C ILE A 6 26.32 -2.97 21.52
N ASP A 7 25.80 -4.19 21.54
CA ASP A 7 25.58 -4.97 20.32
C ASP A 7 24.21 -4.62 19.68
N LEU A 8 24.22 -3.66 18.77
CA LEU A 8 23.04 -3.24 18.01
C LEU A 8 22.45 -4.38 17.15
N LYS A 9 23.28 -5.35 16.75
CA LYS A 9 22.81 -6.48 15.95
C LYS A 9 22.02 -7.50 16.80
N ALA A 10 22.45 -7.73 18.03
CA ALA A 10 21.70 -8.52 19.00
C ALA A 10 20.32 -7.88 19.27
N ILE A 11 20.29 -6.57 19.53
CA ILE A 11 19.04 -5.83 19.79
C ILE A 11 18.10 -5.86 18.56
N TRP A 12 18.64 -5.71 17.34
CA TRP A 12 17.87 -5.86 16.11
C TRP A 12 17.21 -7.23 16.01
N ASN A 13 17.96 -8.30 16.27
CA ASN A 13 17.45 -9.66 16.19
C ASN A 13 16.37 -9.94 17.26
N GLU A 14 16.58 -9.48 18.48
CA GLU A 14 15.63 -9.63 19.59
C GLU A 14 14.34 -8.83 19.39
N SER A 15 14.40 -7.70 18.69
CA SER A 15 13.23 -6.84 18.42
C SER A 15 12.17 -7.48 17.52
N GLY A 16 12.51 -8.56 16.79
CA GLY A 16 11.63 -9.18 15.81
C GLY A 16 11.36 -8.33 14.54
N VAL A 17 12.08 -7.22 14.37
CA VAL A 17 11.96 -6.33 13.20
C VAL A 17 12.27 -7.08 11.91
N GLN A 18 13.28 -7.96 11.91
CA GLN A 18 13.64 -8.72 10.71
C GLN A 18 12.46 -9.54 10.18
N ALA A 19 11.68 -10.18 11.05
CA ALA A 19 10.51 -10.95 10.62
C ALA A 19 9.43 -10.09 9.96
N VAL A 20 9.26 -8.83 10.38
CA VAL A 20 8.34 -7.89 9.71
C VAL A 20 8.86 -7.50 8.33
N LEU A 21 10.17 -7.26 8.21
CA LEU A 21 10.80 -6.92 6.93
C LEU A 21 10.77 -8.10 5.95
N ASP A 22 11.01 -9.31 6.42
CA ASP A 22 10.90 -10.53 5.61
C ASP A 22 9.47 -10.73 5.09
N LYS A 23 8.48 -10.47 5.94
CA LYS A 23 7.06 -10.52 5.56
C LYS A 23 6.72 -9.43 4.54
N LEU A 24 7.25 -8.22 4.73
CA LEU A 24 7.13 -7.13 3.75
C LEU A 24 7.72 -7.54 2.40
N ASP A 25 8.89 -8.18 2.39
CA ASP A 25 9.55 -8.64 1.18
C ASP A 25 8.78 -9.76 0.47
N ALA A 26 8.15 -10.65 1.21
CA ALA A 26 7.35 -11.75 0.67
C ALA A 26 5.99 -11.28 0.08
N GLU A 27 5.36 -10.28 0.68
CA GLU A 27 4.03 -9.79 0.27
C GLU A 27 4.09 -8.75 -0.85
N LEU A 28 5.20 -8.01 -0.96
CA LEU A 28 5.37 -6.94 -1.93
C LEU A 28 6.44 -7.30 -2.94
N ILE A 29 6.02 -7.51 -4.16
CA ILE A 29 6.92 -7.62 -5.31
C ILE A 29 7.50 -6.23 -5.61
N GLY A 30 8.77 -6.17 -5.99
CA GLY A 30 9.43 -4.90 -6.36
C GLY A 30 9.50 -3.87 -5.22
N LEU A 31 9.19 -2.62 -5.54
CA LEU A 31 9.21 -1.48 -4.61
C LEU A 31 10.53 -1.31 -3.82
N ALA A 32 11.67 -1.59 -4.44
CA ALA A 32 12.97 -1.53 -3.78
C ALA A 32 13.24 -0.19 -3.06
N PRO A 33 12.89 1.00 -3.61
CA PRO A 33 13.07 2.28 -2.90
C PRO A 33 12.22 2.37 -1.63
N VAL A 34 10.96 1.89 -1.66
CA VAL A 34 10.06 1.88 -0.51
C VAL A 34 10.60 0.96 0.58
N LYS A 35 10.99 -0.27 0.21
CA LYS A 35 11.57 -1.24 1.14
C LYS A 35 12.85 -0.73 1.79
N LYS A 36 13.72 -0.08 1.00
CA LYS A 36 14.93 0.56 1.52
C LYS A 36 14.58 1.62 2.56
N ARG A 37 13.62 2.50 2.26
CA ARG A 37 13.20 3.57 3.18
C ARG A 37 12.63 3.02 4.48
N ILE A 38 11.84 1.93 4.42
CA ILE A 38 11.31 1.26 5.60
C ILE A 38 12.44 0.68 6.48
N ARG A 39 13.46 0.05 5.86
CA ARG A 39 14.64 -0.45 6.59
C ARG A 39 15.43 0.68 7.26
N GLU A 40 15.58 1.82 6.59
CA GLU A 40 16.24 3.00 7.17
C GLU A 40 15.48 3.51 8.40
N ILE A 41 14.14 3.61 8.31
CA ILE A 41 13.29 4.00 9.45
C ILE A 41 13.41 2.97 10.58
N ALA A 42 13.35 1.68 10.28
CA ALA A 42 13.54 0.63 11.28
C ALA A 42 14.89 0.74 12.01
N SER A 43 15.97 0.98 11.26
CA SER A 43 17.31 1.17 11.82
C SER A 43 17.38 2.39 12.74
N LEU A 44 16.79 3.51 12.31
CA LEU A 44 16.69 4.73 13.12
C LEU A 44 15.99 4.44 14.45
N LEU A 45 14.85 3.73 14.39
CA LEU A 45 14.04 3.45 15.56
C LEU A 45 14.71 2.48 16.55
N VAL A 46 15.46 1.48 16.06
CA VAL A 46 16.25 0.60 16.90
C VAL A 46 17.33 1.39 17.64
N VAL A 47 18.06 2.25 16.93
CA VAL A 47 19.11 3.09 17.56
C VAL A 47 18.50 4.08 18.54
N ASP A 48 17.36 4.71 18.19
CA ASP A 48 16.68 5.66 19.08
C ASP A 48 16.18 4.97 20.37
N LYS A 49 15.68 3.74 20.27
CA LYS A 49 15.29 2.93 21.43
C LYS A 49 16.48 2.73 22.39
N VAL A 50 17.64 2.33 21.86
CA VAL A 50 18.86 2.17 22.66
C VAL A 50 19.29 3.49 23.30
N ARG A 51 19.21 4.61 22.55
CA ARG A 51 19.52 5.93 23.10
C ARG A 51 18.59 6.34 24.23
N ARG A 52 17.30 6.02 24.13
CA ARG A 52 16.34 6.25 25.22
C ARG A 52 16.64 5.42 26.46
N ASP A 53 16.95 4.13 26.28
CA ASP A 53 17.30 3.22 27.36
C ASP A 53 18.56 3.69 28.14
N LEU A 54 19.45 4.39 27.43
CA LEU A 54 20.66 5.03 28.02
C LEU A 54 20.44 6.47 28.48
N SER A 55 19.21 6.98 28.46
CA SER A 55 18.89 8.39 28.78
C SER A 55 19.61 9.42 27.89
N LEU A 56 19.96 9.04 26.65
CA LEU A 56 20.63 9.91 25.68
C LEU A 56 19.68 10.58 24.69
N ALA A 57 18.40 10.23 24.72
CA ALA A 57 17.39 10.80 23.83
C ALA A 57 16.60 11.89 24.52
N ALA A 58 16.38 13.01 23.82
CA ALA A 58 15.67 14.20 24.34
C ALA A 58 14.15 14.19 24.03
N GLY A 59 13.63 13.19 23.33
CA GLY A 59 12.21 13.07 22.98
C GLY A 59 11.97 11.97 21.93
N ALA A 60 10.70 11.62 21.71
CA ALA A 60 10.35 10.65 20.67
C ALA A 60 10.50 11.29 19.27
N PRO A 61 10.99 10.52 18.27
CA PRO A 61 11.04 10.99 16.88
C PRO A 61 9.63 11.21 16.32
N SER A 62 9.47 12.20 15.44
CA SER A 62 8.22 12.31 14.66
C SER A 62 8.11 11.14 13.69
N LEU A 63 7.00 10.42 13.74
CA LEU A 63 6.75 9.21 12.94
C LEU A 63 5.59 9.37 11.95
N HIS A 64 5.03 10.57 11.84
CA HIS A 64 3.99 10.82 10.84
C HIS A 64 4.58 10.75 9.43
N MET A 65 3.83 10.14 8.50
CA MET A 65 4.33 9.80 7.17
C MET A 65 3.37 10.28 6.07
N SER A 66 3.92 10.51 4.89
CA SER A 66 3.17 10.68 3.67
C SER A 66 3.54 9.58 2.67
N PHE A 67 2.53 8.88 2.14
CA PHE A 67 2.67 7.83 1.13
C PHE A 67 2.06 8.34 -0.18
N THR A 68 2.91 8.66 -1.16
CA THR A 68 2.50 9.21 -2.44
C THR A 68 2.68 8.19 -3.57
N GLY A 69 1.74 8.15 -4.50
CA GLY A 69 1.81 7.26 -5.67
C GLY A 69 0.44 6.85 -6.19
N ASN A 70 0.45 6.23 -7.35
CA ASN A 70 -0.75 5.79 -8.07
C ASN A 70 -1.52 4.69 -7.30
N PRO A 71 -2.80 4.43 -7.63
CA PRO A 71 -3.57 3.37 -7.02
C PRO A 71 -2.97 1.99 -7.29
N GLY A 72 -3.12 1.09 -6.33
CA GLY A 72 -2.66 -0.29 -6.46
C GLY A 72 -1.14 -0.47 -6.39
N THR A 73 -0.40 0.51 -5.87
CA THR A 73 1.06 0.44 -5.65
C THR A 73 1.46 -0.12 -4.28
N GLY A 74 0.50 -0.56 -3.44
CA GLY A 74 0.80 -1.23 -2.18
C GLY A 74 0.84 -0.33 -0.94
N LYS A 75 0.41 0.94 -1.02
CA LYS A 75 0.45 1.90 0.11
C LYS A 75 -0.18 1.36 1.40
N THR A 76 -1.39 0.82 1.31
CA THR A 76 -2.11 0.27 2.48
C THR A 76 -1.41 -0.95 3.06
N THR A 77 -0.85 -1.82 2.22
CA THR A 77 -0.08 -3.00 2.67
C THR A 77 1.16 -2.57 3.45
N VAL A 78 1.90 -1.59 2.93
CA VAL A 78 3.06 -1.03 3.64
C VAL A 78 2.64 -0.35 4.95
N ALA A 79 1.52 0.38 4.98
CA ALA A 79 1.03 0.99 6.21
C ALA A 79 0.72 -0.05 7.30
N MET A 80 0.14 -1.20 6.95
CA MET A 80 -0.08 -2.32 7.88
C MET A 80 1.24 -2.88 8.43
N ARG A 81 2.28 -3.02 7.57
CA ARG A 81 3.59 -3.50 8.01
C ARG A 81 4.33 -2.47 8.87
N MET A 82 4.12 -1.17 8.58
CA MET A 82 4.63 -0.10 9.45
C MET A 82 3.99 -0.12 10.84
N ALA A 83 2.68 -0.37 10.93
CA ALA A 83 2.00 -0.50 12.22
C ALA A 83 2.57 -1.67 13.06
N ASP A 84 2.79 -2.83 12.44
CA ASP A 84 3.43 -3.99 13.10
C ASP A 84 4.88 -3.67 13.52
N LEU A 85 5.66 -3.03 12.67
CA LEU A 85 7.04 -2.61 12.95
C LEU A 85 7.11 -1.64 14.14
N LEU A 86 6.28 -0.61 14.14
CA LEU A 86 6.23 0.38 15.20
C LEU A 86 5.83 -0.25 16.55
N HIS A 87 4.91 -1.21 16.53
CA HIS A 87 4.51 -1.94 17.72
C HIS A 87 5.65 -2.79 18.28
N ARG A 88 6.33 -3.57 17.46
CA ARG A 88 7.47 -4.41 17.88
C ARG A 88 8.62 -3.59 18.46
N LEU A 89 8.82 -2.40 17.96
CA LEU A 89 9.85 -1.48 18.48
C LEU A 89 9.40 -0.66 19.69
N GLY A 90 8.13 -0.78 20.12
CA GLY A 90 7.59 -0.07 21.28
C GLY A 90 7.22 1.39 21.02
N TYR A 91 7.05 1.79 19.75
CA TYR A 91 6.57 3.13 19.35
C TYR A 91 5.05 3.20 19.16
N SER A 92 4.37 2.08 19.24
CA SER A 92 2.92 1.95 19.19
C SER A 92 2.49 0.89 20.19
N ARG A 93 1.43 1.18 20.96
CA ARG A 93 0.96 0.26 22.02
C ARG A 93 0.31 -1.01 21.47
N THR A 94 -0.36 -0.92 20.32
CA THR A 94 -1.26 -2.00 19.87
C THR A 94 -0.99 -2.49 18.45
N GLY A 95 -0.17 -1.84 17.67
CA GLY A 95 0.17 -2.26 16.29
C GLY A 95 -1.02 -2.34 15.31
N HIS A 96 -2.19 -1.85 15.69
CA HIS A 96 -3.36 -1.84 14.81
C HIS A 96 -3.33 -0.66 13.83
N LEU A 97 -4.00 -0.84 12.70
CA LEU A 97 -4.18 0.19 11.68
C LEU A 97 -5.68 0.53 11.57
N VAL A 98 -6.01 1.81 11.68
CA VAL A 98 -7.34 2.33 11.35
C VAL A 98 -7.24 3.00 9.99
N ALA A 99 -7.79 2.37 8.96
CA ALA A 99 -7.81 2.92 7.61
C ALA A 99 -9.13 3.65 7.35
N VAL A 100 -9.04 4.89 6.91
CA VAL A 100 -10.17 5.79 6.70
C VAL A 100 -10.00 6.61 5.43
N THR A 101 -11.11 7.17 4.96
CA THR A 101 -11.18 8.18 3.91
C THR A 101 -11.74 9.48 4.46
N ARG A 102 -11.85 10.52 3.61
CA ARG A 102 -12.53 11.76 3.98
C ARG A 102 -13.92 11.52 4.60
N ASP A 103 -14.70 10.61 4.01
CA ASP A 103 -16.08 10.40 4.42
C ASP A 103 -16.22 9.84 5.85
N ASP A 104 -15.17 9.23 6.39
CA ASP A 104 -15.10 8.77 7.76
C ASP A 104 -14.79 9.89 8.76
N LEU A 105 -14.17 10.98 8.30
CA LEU A 105 -13.69 12.10 9.12
C LEU A 105 -14.63 13.30 9.07
N VAL A 106 -15.15 13.62 7.89
CA VAL A 106 -15.91 14.84 7.64
C VAL A 106 -17.42 14.59 7.75
N GLY A 107 -18.10 15.44 8.49
CA GLY A 107 -19.56 15.41 8.65
C GLY A 107 -20.28 16.01 7.45
N GLN A 108 -21.56 15.68 7.29
CA GLN A 108 -22.42 16.23 6.23
C GLN A 108 -23.09 17.55 6.64
N TYR A 109 -23.16 17.84 7.95
CA TYR A 109 -23.82 19.02 8.51
C TYR A 109 -22.89 19.76 9.46
N ILE A 110 -23.21 21.03 9.72
CA ILE A 110 -22.53 21.88 10.70
C ILE A 110 -22.47 21.17 12.05
N GLY A 111 -21.29 21.13 12.68
CA GLY A 111 -21.07 20.53 14.00
C GLY A 111 -20.90 19.00 14.00
N HIS A 112 -20.99 18.32 12.84
CA HIS A 112 -20.84 16.87 12.77
C HIS A 112 -19.38 16.42 12.54
N THR A 113 -18.53 17.30 12.02
CA THR A 113 -17.14 16.93 11.67
C THR A 113 -16.30 16.68 12.92
N ALA A 114 -16.33 17.59 13.90
CA ALA A 114 -15.50 17.43 15.10
C ALA A 114 -15.79 16.14 15.88
N PRO A 115 -17.05 15.78 16.21
CA PRO A 115 -17.34 14.51 16.89
C PRO A 115 -16.88 13.30 16.08
N LYS A 116 -17.11 13.30 14.76
CA LYS A 116 -16.77 12.20 13.86
C LYS A 116 -15.25 12.00 13.76
N THR A 117 -14.49 13.08 13.53
CA THR A 117 -13.04 13.04 13.51
C THR A 117 -12.47 12.56 14.85
N LYS A 118 -12.98 13.05 15.99
CA LYS A 118 -12.53 12.64 17.31
C LYS A 118 -12.82 11.18 17.61
N GLU A 119 -13.93 10.64 17.13
CA GLU A 119 -14.26 9.21 17.26
C GLU A 119 -13.26 8.33 16.51
N VAL A 120 -12.92 8.70 15.26
CA VAL A 120 -11.91 7.99 14.47
C VAL A 120 -10.54 8.06 15.15
N LEU A 121 -10.13 9.24 15.59
CA LEU A 121 -8.86 9.42 16.32
C LEU A 121 -8.82 8.57 17.59
N LYS A 122 -9.92 8.52 18.37
CA LYS A 122 -10.00 7.66 19.55
C LYS A 122 -9.81 6.18 19.22
N LYS A 123 -10.36 5.71 18.09
CA LYS A 123 -10.16 4.33 17.61
C LYS A 123 -8.72 4.06 17.19
N ALA A 124 -8.02 5.07 16.68
CA ALA A 124 -6.64 4.94 16.19
C ALA A 124 -5.57 5.12 17.27
N MET A 125 -5.93 5.64 18.45
CA MET A 125 -4.98 5.85 19.55
C MET A 125 -4.28 4.55 19.97
N GLY A 126 -3.00 4.63 20.20
CA GLY A 126 -2.14 3.49 20.47
C GLY A 126 -1.67 2.76 19.22
N GLY A 127 -2.09 3.19 18.02
CA GLY A 127 -1.82 2.56 16.75
C GLY A 127 -1.47 3.53 15.63
N VAL A 128 -1.92 3.19 14.42
CA VAL A 128 -1.68 3.97 13.21
C VAL A 128 -3.01 4.37 12.57
N LEU A 129 -3.17 5.65 12.29
CA LEU A 129 -4.26 6.19 11.47
C LEU A 129 -3.76 6.33 10.03
N PHE A 130 -4.35 5.59 9.12
CA PHE A 130 -4.08 5.68 7.69
C PHE A 130 -5.24 6.41 7.00
N ILE A 131 -4.97 7.57 6.42
CA ILE A 131 -5.97 8.37 5.70
C ILE A 131 -5.69 8.21 4.21
N ASP A 132 -6.54 7.46 3.51
CA ASP A 132 -6.42 7.31 2.06
C ASP A 132 -7.04 8.51 1.34
N GLU A 133 -6.42 8.90 0.23
CA GLU A 133 -6.80 10.07 -0.56
C GLU A 133 -6.96 11.34 0.31
N ALA A 134 -5.99 11.56 1.22
CA ALA A 134 -6.03 12.62 2.24
C ALA A 134 -6.21 14.04 1.66
N TYR A 135 -5.82 14.26 0.41
CA TYR A 135 -6.03 15.54 -0.30
C TYR A 135 -7.51 15.92 -0.43
N TYR A 136 -8.44 14.97 -0.36
CA TYR A 136 -9.88 15.31 -0.35
C TYR A 136 -10.33 16.00 0.94
N LEU A 137 -9.53 16.00 2.00
CA LEU A 137 -9.82 16.79 3.20
C LEU A 137 -9.79 18.30 2.94
N TYR A 138 -9.13 18.74 1.85
CA TYR A 138 -9.06 20.14 1.46
C TYR A 138 -9.74 20.35 0.10
N LYS A 139 -10.80 21.15 0.07
CA LYS A 139 -11.57 21.51 -1.14
C LYS A 139 -11.67 23.03 -1.23
N PRO A 140 -10.68 23.71 -1.83
CA PRO A 140 -10.63 25.18 -1.88
C PRO A 140 -11.81 25.81 -2.64
N GLU A 141 -12.38 25.05 -3.58
CA GLU A 141 -13.54 25.50 -4.40
C GLU A 141 -14.87 25.51 -3.63
N ASN A 142 -14.89 24.98 -2.41
CA ASN A 142 -16.11 24.91 -1.60
C ASN A 142 -15.91 25.61 -0.24
N GLU A 143 -16.29 26.88 -0.17
CA GLU A 143 -16.22 27.70 1.06
C GLU A 143 -17.04 27.11 2.24
N ARG A 144 -17.99 26.22 1.97
CA ARG A 144 -18.80 25.53 2.99
C ARG A 144 -18.28 24.14 3.31
N ASP A 145 -17.05 23.84 2.93
CA ASP A 145 -16.46 22.53 3.19
C ASP A 145 -16.02 22.39 4.65
N TYR A 146 -16.43 21.32 5.28
CA TYR A 146 -16.09 21.06 6.68
C TYR A 146 -14.77 20.27 6.87
N GLY A 147 -14.03 20.02 5.79
CA GLY A 147 -12.75 19.30 5.84
C GLY A 147 -11.67 20.08 6.58
N GLN A 148 -11.69 21.41 6.53
CA GLN A 148 -10.76 22.25 7.27
C GLN A 148 -10.82 22.01 8.78
N GLU A 149 -12.03 21.85 9.34
CA GLU A 149 -12.21 21.50 10.76
C GLU A 149 -11.55 20.15 11.11
N ALA A 150 -11.67 19.14 10.23
CA ALA A 150 -10.99 17.86 10.40
C ALA A 150 -9.46 18.01 10.37
N ILE A 151 -8.92 18.83 9.44
CA ILE A 151 -7.49 19.12 9.34
C ILE A 151 -6.97 19.76 10.63
N GLU A 152 -7.66 20.74 11.19
CA GLU A 152 -7.26 21.42 12.42
C GLU A 152 -7.23 20.48 13.62
N ILE A 153 -8.23 19.60 13.74
CA ILE A 153 -8.26 18.56 14.79
C ILE A 153 -7.11 17.57 14.61
N LEU A 154 -6.85 17.13 13.37
CA LEU A 154 -5.72 16.25 13.07
C LEU A 154 -4.40 16.89 13.45
N LEU A 155 -4.16 18.16 13.08
CA LEU A 155 -2.96 18.90 13.42
C LEU A 155 -2.73 18.98 14.94
N GLN A 156 -3.78 19.27 15.69
CA GLN A 156 -3.71 19.33 17.14
C GLN A 156 -3.34 17.96 17.75
N VAL A 157 -3.96 16.89 17.27
CA VAL A 157 -3.71 15.54 17.81
C VAL A 157 -2.35 15.00 17.39
N MET A 158 -1.90 15.27 16.17
CA MET A 158 -0.57 14.90 15.69
C MET A 158 0.55 15.55 16.52
N GLU A 159 0.34 16.75 17.05
CA GLU A 159 1.28 17.43 17.94
C GLU A 159 1.22 16.89 19.37
N ASN A 160 0.01 16.83 19.92
CA ASN A 160 -0.19 16.53 21.35
C ASN A 160 -0.06 15.05 21.69
N ASN A 161 -0.30 14.17 20.73
CA ASN A 161 -0.35 12.71 20.91
C ASN A 161 0.67 11.97 20.04
N ARG A 162 1.75 12.63 19.63
CA ARG A 162 2.80 12.04 18.77
C ARG A 162 3.44 10.77 19.32
N ASP A 163 3.39 10.58 20.65
CA ASP A 163 3.94 9.41 21.34
C ASP A 163 2.96 8.22 21.36
N ASP A 164 1.70 8.44 20.99
CA ASP A 164 0.63 7.43 21.06
C ASP A 164 -0.13 7.23 19.74
N LEU A 165 0.09 8.08 18.75
CA LEU A 165 -0.57 8.00 17.45
C LEU A 165 0.40 8.32 16.31
N VAL A 166 0.47 7.44 15.33
CA VAL A 166 1.14 7.72 14.07
C VAL A 166 0.09 7.95 12.98
N VAL A 167 0.22 9.04 12.24
CA VAL A 167 -0.67 9.37 11.11
C VAL A 167 0.09 9.14 9.80
N ILE A 168 -0.52 8.39 8.89
CA ILE A 168 -0.04 8.17 7.52
C ILE A 168 -1.05 8.77 6.56
N LEU A 169 -0.64 9.79 5.82
CA LEU A 169 -1.45 10.43 4.78
C LEU A 169 -1.10 9.83 3.43
N ALA A 170 -2.07 9.27 2.72
CA ALA A 170 -1.85 8.64 1.44
C ALA A 170 -2.62 9.33 0.31
N GLY A 171 -2.07 9.31 -0.91
CA GLY A 171 -2.75 9.87 -2.08
C GLY A 171 -1.87 9.96 -3.31
N TYR A 172 -2.43 10.54 -4.37
CA TYR A 172 -1.69 10.85 -5.60
C TYR A 172 -0.67 11.94 -5.34
N ARG A 173 0.53 11.79 -5.90
CA ARG A 173 1.65 12.71 -5.67
C ARG A 173 1.28 14.17 -5.89
N ASP A 174 0.82 14.52 -7.07
CA ASP A 174 0.52 15.91 -7.44
C ASP A 174 -0.56 16.54 -6.55
N ARG A 175 -1.59 15.75 -6.19
CA ARG A 175 -2.67 16.18 -5.31
C ARG A 175 -2.20 16.37 -3.86
N MET A 176 -1.35 15.47 -3.38
CA MET A 176 -0.73 15.59 -2.06
C MET A 176 0.22 16.80 -1.96
N GLU A 177 0.98 17.10 -3.02
CA GLU A 177 1.80 18.31 -3.08
C GLU A 177 0.94 19.58 -2.94
N THR A 178 -0.18 19.64 -3.68
CA THR A 178 -1.14 20.74 -3.59
C THR A 178 -1.75 20.84 -2.19
N PHE A 179 -2.13 19.70 -1.59
CA PHE A 179 -2.66 19.63 -0.23
C PHE A 179 -1.66 20.17 0.80
N PHE A 180 -0.39 19.78 0.72
CA PHE A 180 0.65 20.26 1.64
C PHE A 180 0.99 21.74 1.46
N ARG A 181 0.99 22.25 0.22
CA ARG A 181 1.17 23.69 -0.03
C ARG A 181 0.06 24.53 0.60
N SER A 182 -1.18 24.03 0.54
CA SER A 182 -2.33 24.72 1.12
C SER A 182 -2.42 24.55 2.65
N ASN A 183 -1.72 23.58 3.21
CA ASN A 183 -1.73 23.27 4.64
C ASN A 183 -0.30 23.12 5.19
N PRO A 184 0.48 24.22 5.33
CA PRO A 184 1.88 24.16 5.77
C PRO A 184 2.07 23.52 7.14
N GLY A 185 1.10 23.65 8.05
CA GLY A 185 1.11 23.00 9.35
C GLY A 185 1.07 21.47 9.25
N MET A 186 0.40 20.92 8.23
CA MET A 186 0.40 19.48 7.95
C MET A 186 1.76 19.03 7.44
N SER A 187 2.32 19.74 6.46
CA SER A 187 3.64 19.43 5.89
C SER A 187 4.75 19.43 6.95
N SER A 188 4.76 20.37 7.88
CA SER A 188 5.79 20.49 8.91
C SER A 188 5.79 19.33 9.93
N ARG A 189 4.68 18.60 10.06
CA ARG A 189 4.54 17.46 10.98
C ARG A 189 4.87 16.11 10.34
N ILE A 190 4.96 16.06 9.02
CA ILE A 190 5.31 14.84 8.28
C ILE A 190 6.83 14.71 8.19
N ALA A 191 7.39 13.77 8.94
CA ALA A 191 8.83 13.53 8.97
C ALA A 191 9.32 12.62 7.84
N HIS A 192 8.46 11.75 7.32
CA HIS A 192 8.83 10.77 6.32
C HIS A 192 7.92 10.83 5.10
N HIS A 193 8.50 11.21 3.96
CA HIS A 193 7.83 11.14 2.66
C HIS A 193 8.32 9.88 1.93
N ILE A 194 7.39 9.03 1.51
CA ILE A 194 7.68 7.76 0.84
C ILE A 194 6.90 7.73 -0.47
N ASP A 195 7.64 7.76 -1.58
CA ASP A 195 7.08 7.67 -2.92
C ASP A 195 6.97 6.22 -3.35
N PHE A 196 5.79 5.85 -3.86
CA PHE A 196 5.47 4.53 -4.37
C PHE A 196 5.45 4.60 -5.90
N PRO A 197 6.52 4.14 -6.58
CA PRO A 197 6.56 4.13 -8.03
C PRO A 197 5.57 3.13 -8.61
N ASP A 198 5.21 3.33 -9.88
CA ASP A 198 4.48 2.32 -10.64
C ASP A 198 5.34 1.10 -10.85
N TYR A 199 4.73 -0.08 -10.82
CA TYR A 199 5.40 -1.34 -11.07
C TYR A 199 5.85 -1.49 -12.52
N GLN A 200 6.95 -2.21 -12.73
CA GLN A 200 7.38 -2.65 -14.06
C GLN A 200 6.53 -3.82 -14.55
N ASN A 201 6.60 -4.14 -15.85
CA ASN A 201 5.77 -5.19 -16.44
C ASN A 201 6.00 -6.56 -15.80
N GLU A 202 7.26 -6.90 -15.54
CA GLU A 202 7.68 -8.13 -14.90
C GLU A 202 7.22 -8.21 -13.44
N GLU A 203 7.24 -7.08 -12.73
CA GLU A 203 6.73 -6.98 -11.36
C GLU A 203 5.20 -7.18 -11.33
N LEU A 204 4.47 -6.58 -12.27
CA LEU A 204 3.03 -6.76 -12.40
C LEU A 204 2.65 -8.19 -12.76
N LEU A 205 3.46 -8.85 -13.60
CA LEU A 205 3.28 -10.26 -13.92
C LEU A 205 3.48 -11.13 -12.67
N ALA A 206 4.57 -10.88 -11.93
CA ALA A 206 4.85 -11.60 -10.67
C ALA A 206 3.76 -11.36 -9.60
N ILE A 207 3.22 -10.14 -9.51
CA ILE A 207 2.06 -9.83 -8.66
C ILE A 207 0.84 -10.65 -9.10
N GLY A 208 0.61 -10.77 -10.41
CA GLY A 208 -0.47 -11.60 -10.96
C GLY A 208 -0.32 -13.07 -10.57
N GLU A 209 0.88 -13.62 -10.68
CA GLU A 209 1.19 -15.00 -10.27
C GLU A 209 0.99 -15.20 -8.75
N LEU A 210 1.38 -14.20 -7.92
CA LEU A 210 1.15 -14.24 -6.47
C LEU A 210 -0.35 -14.24 -6.13
N ILE A 211 -1.14 -13.37 -6.77
CA ILE A 211 -2.59 -13.32 -6.61
C ILE A 211 -3.24 -14.65 -6.97
N LEU A 212 -2.84 -15.24 -8.10
CA LEU A 212 -3.36 -16.53 -8.52
C LEU A 212 -2.98 -17.67 -7.57
N LYS A 213 -1.76 -17.66 -7.04
CA LYS A 213 -1.32 -18.61 -6.02
C LYS A 213 -2.20 -18.54 -4.75
N ASP A 214 -2.52 -17.33 -4.29
CA ASP A 214 -3.42 -17.15 -3.14
C ASP A 214 -4.84 -17.67 -3.40
N TRP A 215 -5.25 -17.67 -4.66
CA TRP A 215 -6.55 -18.22 -5.09
C TRP A 215 -6.50 -19.70 -5.46
N ASN A 216 -5.34 -20.37 -5.33
CA ASN A 216 -5.09 -21.74 -5.80
C ASN A 216 -5.26 -21.90 -7.31
N TYR A 217 -4.85 -20.89 -8.07
CA TYR A 217 -4.79 -20.92 -9.53
C TYR A 217 -3.34 -20.84 -10.02
N LYS A 218 -3.13 -21.23 -11.26
CA LYS A 218 -1.85 -21.11 -11.99
C LYS A 218 -2.10 -20.66 -13.43
N LEU A 219 -1.09 -20.07 -14.04
CA LEU A 219 -1.10 -19.73 -15.46
C LEU A 219 -0.52 -20.87 -16.28
N ALA A 220 -1.18 -21.23 -17.38
CA ALA A 220 -0.54 -22.04 -18.41
C ALA A 220 0.67 -21.27 -19.00
N PRO A 221 1.70 -21.96 -19.53
CA PRO A 221 2.90 -21.29 -20.08
C PRO A 221 2.58 -20.23 -21.15
N ARG A 222 1.60 -20.50 -22.01
CA ARG A 222 1.12 -19.54 -23.02
C ARG A 222 0.35 -18.39 -22.39
N ALA A 223 -0.47 -18.66 -21.37
CA ALA A 223 -1.23 -17.62 -20.64
C ALA A 223 -0.32 -16.60 -19.97
N LYS A 224 0.85 -17.00 -19.47
CA LYS A 224 1.85 -16.09 -18.89
C LYS A 224 2.34 -15.06 -19.92
N LYS A 225 2.63 -15.49 -21.15
CA LYS A 225 3.05 -14.59 -22.24
C LYS A 225 1.92 -13.63 -22.62
N VAL A 226 0.69 -14.14 -22.70
CA VAL A 226 -0.49 -13.33 -23.01
C VAL A 226 -0.78 -12.32 -21.90
N LEU A 227 -0.62 -12.71 -20.63
CA LEU A 227 -0.79 -11.77 -19.51
C LEU A 227 0.26 -10.66 -19.56
N LEU A 228 1.51 -10.95 -19.91
CA LEU A 228 2.55 -9.92 -20.08
C LEU A 228 2.16 -8.92 -21.19
N SER A 229 1.73 -9.41 -22.35
CA SER A 229 1.24 -8.57 -23.45
C SER A 229 0.01 -7.74 -23.02
N TYR A 230 -0.92 -8.34 -22.26
CA TYR A 230 -2.04 -7.61 -21.67
C TYR A 230 -1.57 -6.46 -20.78
N ILE A 231 -0.57 -6.69 -19.93
CA ILE A 231 0.00 -5.70 -19.01
C ILE A 231 0.57 -4.53 -19.82
N GLU A 232 1.38 -4.80 -20.84
CA GLU A 232 1.99 -3.80 -21.71
C GLU A 232 0.95 -2.89 -22.34
N HIS A 233 -0.11 -3.45 -22.92
CA HIS A 233 -1.19 -2.68 -23.54
C HIS A 233 -2.05 -1.95 -22.51
N ARG A 234 -2.34 -2.59 -21.35
CA ARG A 234 -3.19 -1.99 -20.32
C ARG A 234 -2.53 -0.78 -19.64
N ARG A 235 -1.20 -0.78 -19.51
CA ARG A 235 -0.45 0.34 -18.91
C ARG A 235 -0.57 1.63 -19.72
N THR A 236 -0.74 1.55 -21.03
CA THR A 236 -0.88 2.72 -21.90
C THR A 236 -2.31 3.28 -21.93
N GLN A 237 -3.27 2.57 -21.34
CA GLN A 237 -4.67 2.98 -21.32
C GLN A 237 -5.02 3.84 -20.11
N PRO A 238 -6.02 4.71 -20.22
CA PRO A 238 -6.52 5.50 -19.09
C PRO A 238 -6.93 4.64 -17.89
N HIS A 239 -6.83 5.22 -16.71
CA HIS A 239 -7.25 4.58 -15.44
C HIS A 239 -6.51 3.27 -15.14
N PHE A 240 -5.27 3.16 -15.58
CA PHE A 240 -4.41 2.08 -15.11
C PHE A 240 -4.13 2.25 -13.62
N ALA A 241 -4.25 1.18 -12.85
CA ALA A 241 -4.16 1.17 -11.39
C ALA A 241 -3.29 0.01 -10.88
N ASN A 242 -2.12 -0.19 -11.49
CA ASN A 242 -1.11 -1.16 -11.06
C ASN A 242 -1.70 -2.54 -10.68
N ALA A 243 -1.36 -3.08 -9.53
CA ALA A 243 -1.83 -4.38 -9.03
C ALA A 243 -3.36 -4.52 -9.02
N ARG A 244 -4.12 -3.43 -8.80
CA ARG A 244 -5.58 -3.45 -8.86
C ARG A 244 -6.08 -3.77 -10.26
N SER A 245 -5.45 -3.21 -11.31
CA SER A 245 -5.77 -3.53 -12.70
C SER A 245 -5.50 -5.00 -13.04
N ILE A 246 -4.40 -5.56 -12.52
CA ILE A 246 -4.05 -6.97 -12.72
C ILE A 246 -5.05 -7.87 -12.00
N ARG A 247 -5.38 -7.60 -10.75
CA ARG A 247 -6.41 -8.35 -10.00
C ARG A 247 -7.73 -8.39 -10.78
N ASN A 248 -8.21 -7.24 -11.26
CA ASN A 248 -9.44 -7.15 -12.04
C ASN A 248 -9.36 -7.94 -13.36
N ALA A 249 -8.19 -8.00 -14.01
CA ALA A 249 -7.99 -8.79 -15.21
C ALA A 249 -8.08 -10.30 -14.91
N LEU A 250 -7.46 -10.74 -13.81
CA LEU A 250 -7.48 -12.13 -13.38
C LEU A 250 -8.88 -12.57 -12.92
N ASP A 251 -9.63 -11.71 -12.22
CA ASP A 251 -11.03 -11.99 -11.90
C ASP A 251 -11.87 -12.25 -13.15
N ARG A 252 -11.68 -11.42 -14.20
CA ARG A 252 -12.36 -11.62 -15.49
C ARG A 252 -11.87 -12.88 -16.22
N ALA A 253 -10.59 -13.23 -16.12
CA ALA A 253 -10.06 -14.46 -16.69
C ALA A 253 -10.69 -15.69 -16.03
N ARG A 254 -10.86 -15.69 -14.70
CA ARG A 254 -11.55 -16.75 -13.96
C ARG A 254 -13.01 -16.92 -14.41
N LEU A 255 -13.73 -15.82 -14.63
CA LEU A 255 -15.10 -15.89 -15.16
C LEU A 255 -15.16 -16.55 -16.53
N ARG A 256 -14.19 -16.26 -17.41
CA ARG A 256 -14.11 -16.88 -18.75
C ARG A 256 -13.69 -18.33 -18.70
N GLN A 257 -12.73 -18.66 -17.82
CA GLN A 257 -12.37 -20.05 -17.56
C GLN A 257 -13.59 -20.87 -17.13
N ALA A 258 -14.35 -20.38 -16.15
CA ALA A 258 -15.53 -21.08 -15.66
C ALA A 258 -16.56 -21.33 -16.79
N ARG A 259 -16.79 -20.32 -17.65
CA ARG A 259 -17.64 -20.47 -18.82
C ARG A 259 -17.09 -21.49 -19.81
N ARG A 260 -15.81 -21.40 -20.18
CA ARG A 260 -15.14 -22.33 -21.08
C ARG A 260 -15.27 -23.79 -20.60
N LEU A 261 -15.00 -24.03 -19.33
CA LEU A 261 -15.10 -25.39 -18.76
C LEU A 261 -16.52 -25.96 -18.80
N LEU A 262 -17.54 -25.11 -18.65
CA LEU A 262 -18.95 -25.53 -18.78
C LEU A 262 -19.36 -25.76 -20.23
N ASP A 263 -18.81 -24.97 -21.16
CA ASP A 263 -19.09 -25.10 -22.61
C ASP A 263 -18.37 -26.34 -23.23
N GLU A 264 -17.17 -26.67 -22.71
CA GLU A 264 -16.36 -27.81 -23.17
C GLU A 264 -16.84 -29.18 -22.65
N GLY A 265 -17.57 -29.23 -21.55
CA GLY A 265 -18.13 -30.45 -20.99
C GLY A 265 -18.32 -30.44 -19.48
N THR A 266 -19.04 -31.44 -18.96
CA THR A 266 -19.36 -31.53 -17.54
C THR A 266 -18.34 -32.30 -16.71
N VAL A 267 -17.36 -32.97 -17.36
CA VAL A 267 -16.30 -33.76 -16.69
C VAL A 267 -14.96 -33.09 -16.93
N VAL A 268 -14.43 -32.46 -15.86
CA VAL A 268 -13.13 -31.79 -15.88
C VAL A 268 -12.22 -32.36 -14.81
N ASP A 269 -10.93 -32.36 -15.03
CA ASP A 269 -9.94 -32.75 -14.03
C ASP A 269 -9.56 -31.58 -13.12
N LYS A 270 -8.85 -31.86 -12.03
CA LYS A 270 -8.37 -30.87 -11.09
C LYS A 270 -7.45 -29.86 -11.77
N ALA A 271 -6.62 -30.30 -12.71
CA ALA A 271 -5.67 -29.39 -13.38
C ALA A 271 -6.39 -28.33 -14.22
N ALA A 272 -7.48 -28.67 -14.90
CA ALA A 272 -8.32 -27.73 -15.64
C ALA A 272 -8.96 -26.68 -14.72
N LEU A 273 -9.42 -27.09 -13.52
CA LEU A 273 -10.01 -26.19 -12.53
C LEU A 273 -9.01 -25.16 -11.96
N GLU A 274 -7.74 -25.56 -11.84
CA GLU A 274 -6.69 -24.69 -11.28
C GLU A 274 -5.97 -23.84 -12.35
N THR A 275 -6.19 -24.08 -13.65
CA THR A 275 -5.37 -23.46 -14.71
C THR A 275 -6.14 -22.39 -15.48
N ILE A 276 -5.58 -21.19 -15.54
CA ILE A 276 -6.01 -20.14 -16.45
C ILE A 276 -5.26 -20.30 -17.77
N GLU A 277 -6.01 -20.48 -18.85
CA GLU A 277 -5.48 -20.64 -20.20
C GLU A 277 -5.32 -19.29 -20.92
N ALA A 278 -4.56 -19.29 -22.01
CA ALA A 278 -4.33 -18.09 -22.81
C ALA A 278 -5.64 -17.48 -23.35
N GLU A 279 -6.57 -18.33 -23.75
CA GLU A 279 -7.89 -17.96 -24.30
C GLU A 279 -8.71 -17.18 -23.28
N ASP A 280 -8.59 -17.51 -21.98
CA ASP A 280 -9.30 -16.84 -20.89
C ASP A 280 -8.85 -15.35 -20.73
N ILE A 281 -7.62 -15.03 -21.18
CA ILE A 281 -7.06 -13.67 -21.16
C ILE A 281 -7.25 -12.98 -22.51
N LEU A 282 -7.05 -13.67 -23.64
CA LEU A 282 -7.14 -13.12 -25.01
C LEU A 282 -8.50 -12.50 -25.31
N GLN A 283 -9.59 -13.03 -24.74
CA GLN A 283 -10.93 -12.46 -24.88
C GLN A 283 -11.10 -11.09 -24.20
N SER A 284 -10.02 -10.52 -23.63
CA SER A 284 -10.08 -9.16 -23.07
C SER A 284 -10.19 -8.10 -24.16
N ARG A 285 -11.09 -7.12 -23.95
CA ARG A 285 -11.19 -5.94 -24.83
C ARG A 285 -9.89 -5.14 -24.93
N VAL A 286 -8.99 -5.26 -23.96
CA VAL A 286 -7.67 -4.61 -23.96
C VAL A 286 -6.79 -5.14 -25.08
N LEU A 287 -6.97 -6.43 -25.45
CA LEU A 287 -6.24 -7.10 -26.52
C LEU A 287 -7.04 -7.13 -27.84
N ALA A 288 -8.25 -6.57 -27.87
CA ALA A 288 -9.03 -6.49 -29.11
C ALA A 288 -8.31 -5.58 -30.14
N GLY A 289 -7.90 -6.16 -31.26
CA GLY A 289 -7.15 -5.45 -32.31
C GLY A 289 -5.62 -5.64 -32.25
N VAL A 290 -5.10 -6.33 -31.26
CA VAL A 290 -3.68 -6.74 -31.23
C VAL A 290 -3.53 -7.96 -32.14
N PRO A 291 -2.67 -7.94 -33.20
CA PRO A 291 -2.43 -9.13 -34.00
C PRO A 291 -1.95 -10.28 -33.10
N SER A 292 -2.63 -11.43 -33.16
CA SER A 292 -2.12 -12.62 -32.52
C SER A 292 -0.78 -12.97 -33.16
N THR A 293 0.32 -12.81 -32.44
CA THR A 293 1.62 -13.37 -32.85
C THR A 293 1.51 -14.87 -32.76
N GLY A 294 0.94 -15.47 -33.82
CA GLY A 294 1.01 -16.88 -34.09
C GLY A 294 2.46 -17.26 -34.44
N PRO A 295 2.88 -18.50 -34.21
CA PRO A 295 4.21 -18.94 -34.61
C PRO A 295 4.37 -18.75 -36.11
N HIS A 296 5.41 -18.03 -36.53
CA HIS A 296 5.87 -18.10 -37.91
C HIS A 296 6.01 -19.56 -38.31
N GLN A 297 5.14 -20.04 -39.19
CA GLN A 297 5.42 -21.22 -39.98
C GLN A 297 6.65 -20.88 -40.83
N GLU A 298 7.80 -21.38 -40.41
CA GLU A 298 8.88 -21.64 -41.34
C GLU A 298 8.37 -22.61 -42.38
N ARG A 299 8.04 -22.07 -43.56
CA ARG A 299 7.94 -22.88 -44.77
C ARG A 299 9.32 -22.96 -45.40
N ALA A 300 9.72 -24.20 -45.57
CA ALA A 300 10.91 -24.67 -46.29
C ALA A 300 11.08 -24.04 -47.67
#